data_fa93883d5076e72cb351b83dec7b7e32
#
_entry.id   fa93883d5076e72cb351b83dec7b7e32
#
_cell.length_a   1.000
_cell.length_b   1.000
_cell.length_c   1.000
_cell.angle_alpha   90.00
_cell.angle_beta   90.00
_cell.angle_gamma   90.00
#
_symmetry.space_group_name_H-M   'P 1'
#
loop_
_entity.id
_entity.type
_entity.pdbx_description
1 polymer ?
#
loop_
_entity_poly.entity_id
_entity_poly.type
_entity_poly.pdbx_seq_one_letter_code
_entity_poly.pdbx_strand_id
1 'polypeptide(L)'
;AGLTSAVLLTAVSAQAVTIGKTGDTTITMGGYVKLDAMFTDWGDGTVSGSSIGRDFYVPSVTPVGGTSENTVFDMHARQTRINFGTETKMGDKTLKSFIEVDFMVTDVGNSDERISNSNAPRLRHAFLSYDNWLFGQTWSTFMNVGALPESVDFIGNTDGTIFVRQAQIRYTRGPWQFAVENPETVVNDGGRVIADDNEWPDFIARYNMKAKSLDLVFAGMLRQLTYNDGGAIDDTEMGWGISVTGKYVFGNKDDIRFGLNTGGGLGRYVALNAADDAVVDDNNQLEAIDSLAWFGSWRHHWNQKYRSNFIYSRLDADNNTSLANVGGGTLKSTFSARANLMFDWAKNLTLGGEIAVANRENESGADGDMTRLQFM
;
A
#
# COMPACT_ATOMS: atom_id res chain seq x y z
N ALA A 1 4.27 26.75 20.83
CA ALA A 1 3.42 25.60 21.08
C ALA A 1 3.71 24.60 19.95
N GLY A 2 4.53 23.59 20.26
CA GLY A 2 4.97 22.60 19.27
C GLY A 2 3.85 21.62 18.96
N LEU A 3 3.34 21.64 17.74
CA LEU A 3 2.52 20.58 17.18
C LEU A 3 3.44 19.43 16.76
N THR A 4 3.65 18.48 17.66
CA THR A 4 4.23 17.18 17.36
C THR A 4 3.26 16.47 16.40
N SER A 5 3.61 16.37 15.13
CA SER A 5 2.91 15.53 14.16
C SER A 5 3.15 14.07 14.54
N ALA A 6 2.30 13.53 15.42
CA ALA A 6 2.23 12.10 15.65
C ALA A 6 1.71 11.47 14.36
N VAL A 7 2.53 10.67 13.70
CA VAL A 7 2.11 9.74 12.66
C VAL A 7 1.20 8.72 13.35
N LEU A 8 -0.10 8.99 13.36
CA LEU A 8 -1.11 8.05 13.83
C LEU A 8 -1.24 6.96 12.76
N LEU A 9 -0.49 5.88 12.96
CA LEU A 9 -0.77 4.61 12.32
C LEU A 9 -2.11 4.11 12.86
N THR A 10 -3.18 4.23 12.10
CA THR A 10 -4.48 3.62 12.40
C THR A 10 -4.54 2.19 11.86
N ALA A 11 -3.68 1.34 12.36
CA ALA A 11 -3.98 -0.05 12.60
C ALA A 11 -4.17 -0.16 14.11
N VAL A 12 -5.01 -1.08 14.59
CA VAL A 12 -5.17 -1.33 16.03
C VAL A 12 -3.81 -1.74 16.59
N SER A 13 -2.94 -0.77 16.84
CA SER A 13 -1.67 -1.00 17.49
C SER A 13 -1.95 -1.01 18.98
N ALA A 14 -1.64 -2.11 19.66
CA ALA A 14 -1.46 -2.06 21.10
C ALA A 14 -0.56 -0.83 21.38
N GLN A 15 -0.98 0.02 22.31
CA GLN A 15 -0.21 1.22 22.65
C GLN A 15 1.22 0.80 22.99
N ALA A 16 2.20 1.44 22.31
CA ALA A 16 3.59 1.19 22.61
C ALA A 16 3.84 1.42 24.12
N VAL A 17 4.42 0.45 24.79
CA VAL A 17 4.78 0.53 26.20
C VAL A 17 6.25 0.92 26.34
N THR A 18 6.54 1.75 27.32
CA THR A 18 7.92 2.01 27.73
C THR A 18 8.49 0.77 28.38
N ILE A 19 9.54 0.19 27.79
CA ILE A 19 10.23 -1.01 28.30
C ILE A 19 11.54 -0.69 29.01
N GLY A 20 12.06 0.52 28.83
CA GLY A 20 13.30 0.96 29.48
C GLY A 20 13.55 2.45 29.34
N LYS A 21 14.42 2.95 30.25
CA LYS A 21 14.95 4.30 30.18
C LYS A 21 16.43 4.25 30.59
N THR A 22 17.29 4.88 29.80
CA THR A 22 18.71 4.99 30.10
C THR A 22 19.19 6.41 29.76
N GLY A 23 19.61 7.17 30.78
CA GLY A 23 19.91 8.58 30.63
C GLY A 23 18.71 9.35 30.07
N ASP A 24 18.93 10.08 28.97
CA ASP A 24 17.92 10.87 28.26
C ASP A 24 17.13 10.08 27.23
N THR A 25 17.38 8.76 27.11
CA THR A 25 16.74 7.89 26.12
C THR A 25 15.63 7.06 26.74
N THR A 26 14.42 7.16 26.18
CA THR A 26 13.28 6.29 26.47
C THR A 26 13.16 5.24 25.36
N ILE A 27 12.98 3.97 25.72
CA ILE A 27 12.82 2.84 24.79
C ILE A 27 11.37 2.34 24.89
N THR A 28 10.74 2.17 23.74
CA THR A 28 9.36 1.69 23.64
C THR A 28 9.28 0.44 22.79
N MET A 29 8.31 -0.42 23.10
CA MET A 29 7.96 -1.61 22.31
C MET A 29 6.46 -1.62 22.07
N GLY A 30 6.04 -2.03 20.87
CA GLY A 30 4.64 -2.15 20.49
C GLY A 30 4.43 -3.21 19.42
N GLY A 31 3.21 -3.28 18.91
CA GLY A 31 2.83 -4.23 17.88
C GLY A 31 1.47 -4.88 18.18
N TYR A 32 1.16 -5.92 17.46
CA TYR A 32 -0.04 -6.72 17.66
C TYR A 32 0.15 -8.14 17.11
N VAL A 33 -0.65 -9.07 17.59
CA VAL A 33 -0.83 -10.41 17.00
C VAL A 33 -2.13 -10.40 16.23
N LYS A 34 -2.10 -10.89 14.98
CA LYS A 34 -3.29 -11.03 14.14
C LYS A 34 -3.33 -12.43 13.53
N LEU A 35 -4.47 -13.10 13.65
CA LEU A 35 -4.79 -14.31 12.92
C LEU A 35 -5.77 -13.96 11.81
N ASP A 36 -5.47 -14.37 10.59
CA ASP A 36 -6.34 -14.25 9.43
C ASP A 36 -6.80 -15.66 9.01
N ALA A 37 -8.10 -15.80 8.72
CA ALA A 37 -8.69 -17.00 8.14
C ALA A 37 -9.52 -16.59 6.93
N MET A 38 -9.25 -17.18 5.76
CA MET A 38 -9.79 -16.75 4.47
C MET A 38 -10.36 -17.93 3.70
N PHE A 39 -11.53 -17.74 3.12
CA PHE A 39 -12.11 -18.56 2.08
C PHE A 39 -12.11 -17.76 0.78
N THR A 40 -11.35 -18.19 -0.21
CA THR A 40 -11.21 -17.46 -1.48
C THR A 40 -11.62 -18.33 -2.64
N ASP A 41 -12.44 -17.75 -3.51
CA ASP A 41 -12.87 -18.32 -4.79
C ASP A 41 -12.34 -17.42 -5.91
N TRP A 42 -11.60 -18.00 -6.84
CA TRP A 42 -11.16 -17.35 -8.09
C TRP A 42 -11.96 -17.93 -9.25
N GLY A 43 -12.74 -17.06 -9.93
CA GLY A 43 -13.63 -17.47 -11.00
C GLY A 43 -12.92 -18.01 -12.24
N ASP A 44 -11.69 -17.52 -12.51
CA ASP A 44 -11.04 -17.66 -13.81
C ASP A 44 -9.63 -18.26 -13.76
N GLY A 45 -9.35 -19.10 -12.78
CA GLY A 45 -8.08 -19.81 -12.69
C GLY A 45 -7.66 -20.15 -11.29
N THR A 46 -6.39 -20.57 -11.15
CA THR A 46 -5.79 -20.99 -9.88
C THR A 46 -4.74 -20.01 -9.39
N VAL A 47 -4.62 -19.85 -8.09
CA VAL A 47 -3.54 -19.10 -7.45
C VAL A 47 -2.66 -20.04 -6.64
N SER A 48 -1.36 -20.08 -6.97
CA SER A 48 -0.38 -20.94 -6.29
C SER A 48 -0.43 -20.76 -4.78
N GLY A 49 -0.22 -21.84 -4.02
CA GLY A 49 -0.13 -21.81 -2.56
C GLY A 49 0.98 -20.90 -2.02
N SER A 50 2.04 -20.67 -2.79
CA SER A 50 3.13 -19.74 -2.46
C SER A 50 2.87 -18.28 -2.88
N SER A 51 1.74 -18.00 -3.55
CA SER A 51 1.43 -16.65 -4.02
C SER A 51 1.04 -15.72 -2.86
N ILE A 52 1.53 -14.50 -2.90
CA ILE A 52 1.14 -13.42 -1.99
C ILE A 52 -0.39 -13.14 -2.03
N GLY A 53 -1.07 -13.46 -3.14
CA GLY A 53 -2.52 -13.37 -3.27
C GLY A 53 -3.29 -14.30 -2.33
N ARG A 54 -2.63 -15.33 -1.77
CA ARG A 54 -3.17 -16.22 -0.73
C ARG A 54 -3.13 -15.57 0.67
N ASP A 55 -2.25 -14.60 0.89
CA ASP A 55 -2.13 -13.89 2.18
C ASP A 55 -3.07 -12.68 2.30
N PHE A 56 -3.27 -11.96 1.21
CA PHE A 56 -4.17 -10.79 1.10
C PHE A 56 -4.49 -10.49 -0.37
N TYR A 57 -5.43 -9.58 -0.61
CA TYR A 57 -5.79 -9.21 -1.97
C TYR A 57 -4.70 -8.41 -2.66
N VAL A 58 -4.25 -8.92 -3.81
CA VAL A 58 -3.30 -8.26 -4.74
C VAL A 58 -3.91 -8.28 -6.14
N PRO A 59 -4.26 -7.12 -6.72
CA PRO A 59 -4.99 -7.05 -7.99
C PRO A 59 -4.33 -7.82 -9.13
N SER A 60 -3.01 -7.65 -9.30
CA SER A 60 -2.25 -8.25 -10.41
C SER A 60 -2.19 -9.79 -10.40
N VAL A 61 -2.49 -10.44 -9.27
CA VAL A 61 -2.46 -11.91 -9.19
C VAL A 61 -3.85 -12.55 -9.30
N THR A 62 -4.92 -11.76 -9.48
CA THR A 62 -6.23 -12.31 -9.85
C THR A 62 -6.13 -12.98 -11.21
N PRO A 63 -6.41 -14.31 -11.32
CA PRO A 63 -6.32 -15.03 -12.58
C PRO A 63 -7.33 -14.52 -13.60
N VAL A 64 -7.00 -14.57 -14.88
CA VAL A 64 -7.84 -14.10 -15.99
C VAL A 64 -7.90 -15.16 -17.09
N GLY A 65 -9.09 -15.42 -17.64
CA GLY A 65 -9.30 -16.25 -18.82
C GLY A 65 -9.09 -17.75 -18.61
N GLY A 66 -9.03 -18.20 -17.37
CA GLY A 66 -8.94 -19.62 -17.02
C GLY A 66 -10.32 -20.25 -16.76
N THR A 67 -10.30 -21.36 -16.05
CA THR A 67 -11.52 -22.03 -15.54
C THR A 67 -11.57 -21.89 -14.03
N SER A 68 -12.77 -21.77 -13.48
CA SER A 68 -12.97 -21.65 -12.03
C SER A 68 -12.37 -22.84 -11.28
N GLU A 69 -11.85 -22.57 -10.09
CA GLU A 69 -11.34 -23.55 -9.15
C GLU A 69 -12.29 -23.71 -7.96
N ASN A 70 -12.07 -24.75 -7.19
CA ASN A 70 -12.76 -24.88 -5.91
C ASN A 70 -12.28 -23.79 -4.93
N THR A 71 -13.20 -23.35 -4.07
CA THR A 71 -12.88 -22.42 -2.96
C THR A 71 -11.73 -22.99 -2.13
N VAL A 72 -10.71 -22.17 -1.92
CA VAL A 72 -9.55 -22.50 -1.10
C VAL A 72 -9.64 -21.84 0.28
N PHE A 73 -9.14 -22.54 1.28
CA PHE A 73 -9.04 -22.05 2.65
C PHE A 73 -7.58 -21.80 3.03
N ASP A 74 -7.31 -20.61 3.53
CA ASP A 74 -6.01 -20.21 4.07
C ASP A 74 -6.14 -19.66 5.49
N MET A 75 -5.18 -19.97 6.34
CA MET A 75 -5.11 -19.42 7.69
C MET A 75 -3.66 -19.11 8.05
N HIS A 76 -3.38 -17.88 8.50
CA HIS A 76 -2.03 -17.50 8.90
C HIS A 76 -2.02 -16.35 9.92
N ALA A 77 -0.89 -16.21 10.63
CA ALA A 77 -0.63 -15.09 11.55
C ALA A 77 0.44 -14.11 11.02
N ARG A 78 0.68 -14.08 9.70
CA ARG A 78 1.79 -13.35 9.06
C ARG A 78 1.66 -11.84 9.18
N GLN A 79 0.46 -11.29 9.38
CA GLN A 79 0.24 -9.85 9.59
C GLN A 79 0.63 -9.35 10.99
N THR A 80 0.99 -10.27 11.90
CA THR A 80 1.53 -9.93 13.22
C THR A 80 2.71 -8.96 13.07
N ARG A 81 2.74 -7.92 13.93
CA ARG A 81 3.76 -6.87 13.89
C ARG A 81 4.46 -6.73 15.22
N ILE A 82 5.74 -6.40 15.15
CA ILE A 82 6.57 -6.04 16.28
C ILE A 82 7.29 -4.75 15.93
N ASN A 83 7.29 -3.78 16.84
CA ASN A 83 8.03 -2.54 16.65
C ASN A 83 8.79 -2.12 17.92
N PHE A 84 9.88 -1.38 17.69
CA PHE A 84 10.69 -0.74 18.71
C PHE A 84 10.90 0.72 18.33
N GLY A 85 10.84 1.57 19.35
CA GLY A 85 11.10 2.99 19.19
C GLY A 85 12.07 3.49 20.25
N THR A 86 12.82 4.54 19.93
CA THR A 86 13.60 5.30 20.91
C THR A 86 13.28 6.79 20.80
N GLU A 87 13.30 7.47 21.95
CA GLU A 87 13.26 8.93 22.03
C GLU A 87 14.39 9.39 22.95
N THR A 88 15.36 10.14 22.40
CA THR A 88 16.50 10.70 23.12
C THR A 88 16.39 12.21 23.15
N LYS A 89 16.40 12.81 24.34
CA LYS A 89 16.45 14.27 24.51
C LYS A 89 17.84 14.79 24.19
N MET A 90 17.91 15.79 23.30
CA MET A 90 19.16 16.44 22.86
C MET A 90 18.98 17.96 22.95
N GLY A 91 19.08 18.48 24.17
CA GLY A 91 18.77 19.89 24.49
C GLY A 91 17.27 20.15 24.29
N ASP A 92 16.92 21.09 23.43
CA ASP A 92 15.55 21.49 23.09
C ASP A 92 14.91 20.58 22.01
N LYS A 93 15.70 19.69 21.40
CA LYS A 93 15.27 18.78 20.34
C LYS A 93 15.17 17.33 20.83
N THR A 94 14.56 16.50 20.03
CA THR A 94 14.43 15.06 20.29
C THR A 94 14.82 14.27 19.05
N LEU A 95 15.78 13.38 19.22
CA LEU A 95 16.09 12.35 18.24
C LEU A 95 15.16 11.17 18.50
N LYS A 96 14.46 10.71 17.46
CA LYS A 96 13.61 9.52 17.52
C LYS A 96 14.09 8.49 16.51
N SER A 97 14.00 7.22 16.87
CA SER A 97 14.12 6.11 15.93
C SER A 97 12.91 5.20 16.02
N PHE A 98 12.61 4.50 14.93
CA PHE A 98 11.52 3.55 14.87
C PHE A 98 11.85 2.41 13.89
N ILE A 99 11.66 1.18 14.34
CA ILE A 99 11.79 -0.03 13.53
C ILE A 99 10.53 -0.86 13.69
N GLU A 100 9.94 -1.32 12.58
CA GLU A 100 8.80 -2.23 12.58
C GLU A 100 9.03 -3.35 11.58
N VAL A 101 8.68 -4.57 11.98
CA VAL A 101 8.67 -5.76 11.14
C VAL A 101 7.30 -6.44 11.16
N ASP A 102 6.95 -7.13 10.07
CA ASP A 102 5.88 -8.13 9.97
C ASP A 102 6.40 -9.40 9.30
N PHE A 103 5.53 -10.37 9.03
CA PHE A 103 5.87 -11.66 8.43
C PHE A 103 5.10 -11.92 7.13
N MET A 104 4.63 -10.85 6.45
CA MET A 104 3.85 -10.89 5.21
C MET A 104 4.73 -11.21 3.98
N VAL A 105 5.59 -12.23 4.09
CA VAL A 105 6.41 -12.76 3.01
C VAL A 105 5.99 -14.18 2.78
N THR A 106 5.52 -14.48 1.59
CA THR A 106 5.01 -15.82 1.22
C THR A 106 6.12 -16.79 0.87
N ASP A 107 7.15 -16.35 0.17
CA ASP A 107 8.24 -17.22 -0.27
C ASP A 107 9.57 -16.84 0.41
N VAL A 108 9.91 -17.61 1.41
CA VAL A 108 11.22 -17.59 2.03
C VAL A 108 11.84 -18.95 1.76
N GLY A 109 12.62 -19.11 0.73
CA GLY A 109 13.18 -20.38 0.32
C GLY A 109 13.39 -21.36 1.48
N ASN A 110 12.90 -22.59 1.36
CA ASN A 110 12.83 -23.63 2.39
C ASN A 110 11.75 -23.44 3.49
N SER A 111 10.81 -22.47 3.37
CA SER A 111 9.63 -22.48 4.21
C SER A 111 8.60 -23.47 3.63
N ASP A 112 8.14 -24.39 4.44
CA ASP A 112 7.13 -25.38 4.05
C ASP A 112 6.10 -25.45 5.18
N GLU A 113 4.86 -25.11 4.88
CA GLU A 113 3.76 -25.11 5.86
C GLU A 113 3.53 -26.50 6.46
N ARG A 114 3.81 -27.56 5.69
CA ARG A 114 3.65 -28.95 6.13
C ARG A 114 4.72 -29.39 7.16
N ILE A 115 5.86 -28.71 7.19
CA ILE A 115 7.01 -29.12 8.01
C ILE A 115 7.28 -28.15 9.13
N SER A 116 7.57 -26.89 8.80
CA SER A 116 8.04 -25.89 9.77
C SER A 116 7.13 -24.68 9.91
N ASN A 117 6.28 -24.40 8.91
CA ASN A 117 5.45 -23.20 8.81
C ASN A 117 6.26 -21.91 9.10
N SER A 118 7.49 -21.87 8.63
CA SER A 118 8.44 -20.78 8.90
C SER A 118 8.15 -19.56 8.03
N ASN A 119 8.24 -18.37 8.62
CA ASN A 119 8.07 -17.10 7.94
C ASN A 119 9.22 -16.18 8.29
N ALA A 120 9.80 -15.46 7.30
CA ALA A 120 10.84 -14.48 7.53
C ALA A 120 10.25 -13.13 7.96
N PRO A 121 10.92 -12.41 8.87
CA PRO A 121 10.56 -11.04 9.19
C PRO A 121 10.85 -10.14 7.98
N ARG A 122 9.87 -9.26 7.65
CA ARG A 122 10.00 -8.24 6.61
C ARG A 122 10.13 -6.87 7.26
N LEU A 123 11.18 -6.11 6.90
CA LEU A 123 11.34 -4.73 7.34
C LEU A 123 10.26 -3.84 6.74
N ARG A 124 9.41 -3.26 7.60
CA ARG A 124 8.37 -2.31 7.19
C ARG A 124 8.84 -0.88 7.30
N HIS A 125 9.32 -0.53 8.49
CA HIS A 125 9.82 0.78 8.82
C HIS A 125 11.17 0.67 9.50
N ALA A 126 12.10 1.52 9.09
CA ALA A 126 13.37 1.74 9.76
C ALA A 126 13.81 3.19 9.47
N PHE A 127 13.55 4.07 10.40
CA PHE A 127 13.88 5.48 10.21
C PHE A 127 14.28 6.15 11.51
N LEU A 128 14.98 7.25 11.38
CA LEU A 128 15.22 8.21 12.44
C LEU A 128 14.61 9.58 12.06
N SER A 129 14.22 10.35 13.07
CA SER A 129 13.79 11.73 12.88
C SER A 129 14.44 12.64 13.90
N TYR A 130 14.85 13.81 13.45
CA TYR A 130 15.45 14.86 14.27
C TYR A 130 14.97 16.22 13.79
N ASP A 131 14.33 16.97 14.68
CA ASP A 131 13.69 18.24 14.35
C ASP A 131 12.65 18.08 13.24
N ASN A 132 12.86 18.72 12.10
CA ASN A 132 11.97 18.68 10.93
C ASN A 132 12.34 17.59 9.91
N TRP A 133 13.40 16.85 10.14
CA TRP A 133 13.94 15.88 9.21
C TRP A 133 13.58 14.45 9.59
N LEU A 134 13.40 13.61 8.57
CA LEU A 134 13.28 12.17 8.67
C LEU A 134 14.22 11.53 7.64
N PHE A 135 14.93 10.49 8.04
CA PHE A 135 15.85 9.71 7.23
C PHE A 135 15.59 8.23 7.41
N GLY A 136 15.43 7.49 6.35
CA GLY A 136 15.24 6.04 6.35
C GLY A 136 13.99 5.58 5.63
N GLN A 137 13.64 4.31 5.82
CA GLN A 137 12.52 3.65 5.15
C GLN A 137 11.22 3.83 5.93
N THR A 138 10.21 4.40 5.28
CA THR A 138 8.84 4.48 5.80
C THR A 138 7.85 4.67 4.65
N TRP A 139 6.58 4.90 4.97
CA TRP A 139 5.58 5.25 3.96
C TRP A 139 6.03 6.42 3.10
N SER A 140 5.85 6.27 1.80
CA SER A 140 6.09 7.37 0.84
C SER A 140 5.36 8.63 1.29
N THR A 141 5.98 9.77 1.04
CA THR A 141 5.38 11.08 1.28
C THR A 141 4.16 11.31 0.38
N PHE A 142 4.12 10.64 -0.77
CA PHE A 142 2.99 10.65 -1.68
C PHE A 142 1.75 9.92 -1.13
N MET A 143 1.94 8.94 -0.23
CA MET A 143 0.88 8.17 0.40
C MET A 143 0.24 8.88 1.60
N ASN A 144 -1.10 8.86 1.69
CA ASN A 144 -1.83 9.31 2.87
C ASN A 144 -2.40 8.14 3.69
N VAL A 145 -1.66 7.69 4.69
CA VAL A 145 -2.09 6.63 5.63
C VAL A 145 -3.39 6.99 6.36
N GLY A 146 -3.64 8.30 6.61
CA GLY A 146 -4.84 8.77 7.31
C GLY A 146 -6.15 8.57 6.53
N ALA A 147 -6.07 8.35 5.22
CA ALA A 147 -7.21 8.08 4.36
C ALA A 147 -7.47 6.57 4.16
N LEU A 148 -6.62 5.67 4.67
CA LEU A 148 -6.87 4.23 4.58
C LEU A 148 -8.11 3.84 5.38
N PRO A 149 -9.08 3.12 4.78
CA PRO A 149 -10.21 2.57 5.51
C PRO A 149 -9.78 1.46 6.47
N GLU A 150 -10.63 1.10 7.41
CA GLU A 150 -10.43 -0.05 8.26
C GLU A 150 -10.98 -1.30 7.55
N SER A 151 -10.12 -2.30 7.34
CA SER A 151 -10.44 -3.55 6.63
C SER A 151 -9.94 -4.75 7.43
N VAL A 152 -10.56 -5.91 7.26
CA VAL A 152 -10.03 -7.19 7.75
C VAL A 152 -8.84 -7.61 6.88
N ASP A 153 -8.91 -7.36 5.57
CA ASP A 153 -7.77 -7.52 4.67
C ASP A 153 -6.62 -6.58 5.04
N PHE A 154 -5.44 -6.82 4.48
CA PHE A 154 -4.22 -6.07 4.79
C PHE A 154 -4.30 -4.59 4.43
N ILE A 155 -5.00 -4.23 3.34
CA ILE A 155 -5.09 -2.86 2.81
C ILE A 155 -6.55 -2.37 2.73
N GLY A 156 -7.41 -3.11 2.07
CA GLY A 156 -8.83 -2.82 1.91
C GLY A 156 -9.18 -2.05 0.62
N ASN A 157 -8.57 -0.91 0.37
CA ASN A 157 -8.78 -0.08 -0.82
C ASN A 157 -7.64 -0.21 -1.84
N THR A 158 -7.18 -1.43 -2.07
CA THR A 158 -5.92 -1.73 -2.76
C THR A 158 -5.83 -1.13 -4.15
N ASP A 159 -6.86 -1.29 -4.97
CA ASP A 159 -6.84 -0.88 -6.39
C ASP A 159 -6.63 0.63 -6.57
N GLY A 160 -7.27 1.43 -5.72
CA GLY A 160 -7.31 2.89 -5.87
C GLY A 160 -6.32 3.66 -5.00
N THR A 161 -5.44 2.98 -4.24
CA THR A 161 -4.58 3.65 -3.26
C THR A 161 -3.10 3.61 -3.62
N ILE A 162 -2.40 4.65 -3.19
CA ILE A 162 -0.94 4.64 -3.11
C ILE A 162 -0.56 3.80 -1.87
N PHE A 163 0.24 2.73 -2.07
CA PHE A 163 0.62 1.85 -0.98
C PHE A 163 2.07 1.36 -1.11
N VAL A 164 3.00 2.24 -0.84
CA VAL A 164 4.44 1.96 -0.97
C VAL A 164 5.24 2.51 0.21
N ARG A 165 6.25 1.75 0.61
CA ARG A 165 7.27 2.17 1.58
C ARG A 165 8.62 2.12 0.88
N GLN A 166 9.42 3.15 1.09
CA GLN A 166 10.75 3.23 0.51
C GLN A 166 11.70 4.09 1.33
N ALA A 167 13.00 3.95 1.08
CA ALA A 167 14.03 4.80 1.66
C ALA A 167 13.83 6.24 1.19
N GLN A 168 13.98 7.19 2.11
CA GLN A 168 13.72 8.60 1.82
C GLN A 168 14.44 9.54 2.76
N ILE A 169 14.61 10.78 2.31
CA ILE A 169 14.90 11.94 3.14
C ILE A 169 13.68 12.86 3.02
N ARG A 170 13.06 13.18 4.17
CA ARG A 170 11.86 14.04 4.22
C ARG A 170 12.10 15.24 5.13
N TYR A 171 11.73 16.41 4.65
CA TYR A 171 11.69 17.64 5.42
C TYR A 171 10.24 18.09 5.63
N THR A 172 9.87 18.41 6.88
CA THR A 172 8.51 18.84 7.25
C THR A 172 8.55 20.27 7.80
N ARG A 173 7.74 21.17 7.23
CA ARG A 173 7.60 22.55 7.72
C ARG A 173 6.13 22.98 7.75
N GLY A 174 5.57 23.04 8.94
CA GLY A 174 4.15 23.32 9.10
C GLY A 174 3.28 22.27 8.37
N PRO A 175 2.39 22.66 7.47
CA PRO A 175 1.57 21.71 6.71
C PRO A 175 2.30 21.05 5.53
N TRP A 176 3.48 21.53 5.17
CA TRP A 176 4.24 21.08 4.02
C TRP A 176 5.22 19.97 4.36
N GLN A 177 5.34 19.02 3.44
CA GLN A 177 6.38 17.99 3.44
C GLN A 177 7.02 17.93 2.06
N PHE A 178 8.34 17.83 2.03
CA PHE A 178 9.13 17.64 0.82
C PHE A 178 10.01 16.42 1.02
N ALA A 179 10.10 15.55 0.02
CA ALA A 179 10.92 14.36 0.11
C ALA A 179 11.66 14.09 -1.19
N VAL A 180 12.80 13.43 -1.04
CA VAL A 180 13.47 12.67 -2.09
C VAL A 180 13.41 11.20 -1.66
N GLU A 181 12.95 10.34 -2.59
CA GLU A 181 12.66 8.94 -2.30
C GLU A 181 13.38 8.03 -3.31
N ASN A 182 13.66 6.80 -2.91
CA ASN A 182 14.33 5.83 -3.77
C ASN A 182 13.50 5.53 -5.01
N PRO A 183 14.05 5.74 -6.23
CA PRO A 183 13.34 5.46 -7.47
C PRO A 183 13.36 3.96 -7.77
N GLU A 184 12.44 3.52 -8.59
CA GLU A 184 12.33 2.22 -9.23
C GLU A 184 11.40 2.35 -10.43
N THR A 185 11.70 1.72 -11.55
CA THR A 185 10.85 1.77 -12.75
C THR A 185 10.43 0.36 -13.14
N VAL A 186 9.18 0.20 -13.50
CA VAL A 186 8.66 -1.05 -14.06
C VAL A 186 8.19 -0.80 -15.48
N VAL A 187 8.78 -1.49 -16.43
CA VAL A 187 8.60 -1.29 -17.86
C VAL A 187 7.97 -2.52 -18.50
N ASN A 188 7.07 -2.29 -19.44
CA ASN A 188 6.58 -3.32 -20.35
C ASN A 188 7.46 -3.31 -21.63
N ASP A 189 8.30 -4.31 -21.75
CA ASP A 189 9.12 -4.60 -22.95
C ASP A 189 8.71 -5.98 -23.52
N GLY A 190 7.47 -6.08 -24.01
CA GLY A 190 6.86 -7.37 -24.39
C GLY A 190 6.64 -8.32 -23.21
N GLY A 191 6.97 -7.88 -22.03
CA GLY A 191 6.84 -8.51 -20.73
C GLY A 191 7.28 -7.54 -19.65
N ARG A 192 6.98 -7.85 -18.38
CA ARG A 192 7.26 -6.97 -17.26
C ARG A 192 8.75 -7.03 -16.85
N VAL A 193 9.42 -5.90 -16.90
CA VAL A 193 10.83 -5.72 -16.49
C VAL A 193 10.89 -4.74 -15.32
N ILE A 194 11.70 -5.06 -14.31
CA ILE A 194 12.06 -4.14 -13.23
C ILE A 194 13.38 -3.49 -13.62
N ALA A 195 13.36 -2.20 -13.89
CA ALA A 195 14.54 -1.42 -14.27
C ALA A 195 15.04 -0.64 -13.05
N ASP A 196 16.35 -0.68 -12.82
CA ASP A 196 17.05 0.00 -11.73
C ASP A 196 18.04 1.07 -12.23
N ASP A 197 17.83 1.55 -13.46
CA ASP A 197 18.73 2.46 -14.17
C ASP A 197 18.53 3.95 -13.82
N ASN A 198 17.63 4.26 -12.86
CA ASN A 198 17.29 5.63 -12.50
C ASN A 198 18.48 6.39 -11.89
N GLU A 199 18.81 7.54 -12.47
CA GLU A 199 19.89 8.43 -11.98
C GLU A 199 19.39 9.45 -10.93
N TRP A 200 18.09 9.75 -10.93
CA TRP A 200 17.47 10.76 -10.08
C TRP A 200 16.47 10.13 -9.10
N PRO A 201 16.41 10.63 -7.85
CA PRO A 201 15.38 10.20 -6.92
C PRO A 201 14.00 10.72 -7.34
N ASP A 202 12.96 10.08 -6.84
CA ASP A 202 11.59 10.60 -6.94
C ASP A 202 11.43 11.82 -6.02
N PHE A 203 10.94 12.94 -6.56
CA PHE A 203 10.71 14.19 -5.84
C PHE A 203 9.24 14.32 -5.47
N ILE A 204 8.94 14.53 -4.19
CA ILE A 204 7.57 14.62 -3.70
C ILE A 204 7.37 15.89 -2.89
N ALA A 205 6.27 16.59 -3.18
CA ALA A 205 5.77 17.69 -2.38
C ALA A 205 4.35 17.34 -1.88
N ARG A 206 4.09 17.57 -0.58
CA ARG A 206 2.82 17.27 0.05
C ARG A 206 2.35 18.45 0.92
N TYR A 207 1.06 18.73 0.88
CA TYR A 207 0.38 19.70 1.72
C TYR A 207 -0.73 19.02 2.53
N ASN A 208 -0.70 19.18 3.86
CA ASN A 208 -1.69 18.61 4.77
C ASN A 208 -2.61 19.72 5.26
N MET A 209 -3.88 19.67 4.88
CA MET A 209 -4.92 20.59 5.33
C MET A 209 -5.78 19.92 6.40
N LYS A 210 -5.93 20.56 7.55
CA LYS A 210 -6.81 20.10 8.63
C LYS A 210 -7.85 21.16 8.94
N ALA A 211 -9.11 20.80 8.82
CA ALA A 211 -10.25 21.54 9.28
C ALA A 211 -10.98 20.75 10.39
N LYS A 212 -12.00 21.35 11.04
CA LYS A 212 -12.67 20.75 12.20
C LYS A 212 -13.09 19.28 12.03
N SER A 213 -13.62 18.92 10.87
CA SER A 213 -14.11 17.54 10.59
C SER A 213 -13.49 16.96 9.32
N LEU A 214 -12.63 17.70 8.65
CA LEU A 214 -12.06 17.36 7.35
C LEU A 214 -10.55 17.40 7.41
N ASP A 215 -9.92 16.25 7.14
CA ASP A 215 -8.50 16.13 6.86
C ASP A 215 -8.32 15.90 5.36
N LEU A 216 -7.59 16.79 4.67
CA LEU A 216 -7.23 16.65 3.25
C LEU A 216 -5.72 16.65 3.09
N VAL A 217 -5.27 15.87 2.14
CA VAL A 217 -3.88 15.82 1.70
C VAL A 217 -3.83 15.99 0.19
N PHE A 218 -3.00 16.93 -0.24
CA PHE A 218 -2.63 17.13 -1.63
C PHE A 218 -1.16 16.75 -1.77
N ALA A 219 -0.83 15.90 -2.73
CA ALA A 219 0.54 15.54 -3.00
C ALA A 219 0.80 15.56 -4.51
N GLY A 220 1.99 16.02 -4.87
CA GLY A 220 2.53 15.99 -6.22
C GLY A 220 3.85 15.24 -6.24
N MET A 221 4.13 14.55 -7.33
CA MET A 221 5.34 13.79 -7.55
C MET A 221 5.91 14.08 -8.96
N LEU A 222 7.23 14.13 -9.06
CA LEU A 222 7.99 14.08 -10.31
C LEU A 222 9.02 12.98 -10.18
N ARG A 223 9.17 12.17 -11.21
CA ARG A 223 10.10 11.05 -11.24
C ARG A 223 10.72 10.86 -12.61
N GLN A 224 11.87 10.22 -12.64
CA GLN A 224 12.52 9.74 -13.84
C GLN A 224 12.13 8.27 -14.05
N LEU A 225 11.75 7.91 -15.27
CA LEU A 225 11.56 6.55 -15.73
C LEU A 225 12.71 6.23 -16.65
N THR A 226 13.57 5.29 -16.32
CA THR A 226 14.77 4.97 -17.12
C THR A 226 14.86 3.46 -17.29
N TYR A 227 15.19 3.05 -18.50
CA TYR A 227 15.45 1.66 -18.82
C TYR A 227 16.59 1.55 -19.85
N ASN A 228 17.59 0.76 -19.49
CA ASN A 228 18.71 0.38 -20.35
C ASN A 228 18.82 -1.15 -20.38
N ASP A 229 18.54 -1.77 -21.52
CA ASP A 229 18.63 -3.24 -21.70
C ASP A 229 20.06 -3.73 -22.00
N GLY A 230 21.03 -2.79 -22.05
CA GLY A 230 22.41 -3.06 -22.46
C GLY A 230 22.57 -3.30 -23.97
N GLY A 231 21.53 -3.08 -24.75
CA GLY A 231 21.47 -3.32 -26.19
C GLY A 231 20.92 -2.14 -27.00
N ALA A 232 19.68 -2.25 -27.48
CA ALA A 232 19.06 -1.27 -28.36
C ALA A 232 18.24 -0.20 -27.60
N ILE A 233 17.89 -0.46 -26.35
CA ILE A 233 17.07 0.42 -25.52
C ILE A 233 17.98 1.11 -24.50
N ASP A 234 18.01 2.43 -24.57
CA ASP A 234 18.67 3.31 -23.57
C ASP A 234 17.92 4.64 -23.59
N ASP A 235 16.84 4.70 -22.81
CA ASP A 235 15.93 5.83 -22.84
C ASP A 235 15.42 6.24 -21.47
N THR A 236 15.00 7.50 -21.38
CA THR A 236 14.52 8.13 -20.16
C THR A 236 13.29 8.98 -20.45
N GLU A 237 12.20 8.74 -19.71
CA GLU A 237 10.96 9.49 -19.76
C GLU A 237 10.64 10.13 -18.42
N MET A 238 9.88 11.23 -18.41
CA MET A 238 9.46 11.91 -17.18
C MET A 238 8.08 11.43 -16.73
N GLY A 239 8.05 10.82 -15.55
CA GLY A 239 6.82 10.48 -14.87
C GLY A 239 6.37 11.59 -13.91
N TRP A 240 5.06 11.67 -13.67
CA TRP A 240 4.45 12.61 -12.74
C TRP A 240 3.22 12.02 -12.07
N GLY A 241 2.84 12.58 -10.91
CA GLY A 241 1.64 12.15 -10.20
C GLY A 241 1.02 13.25 -9.37
N ILE A 242 -0.31 13.20 -9.27
CA ILE A 242 -1.11 14.03 -8.37
C ILE A 242 -1.99 13.12 -7.52
N SER A 243 -2.03 13.38 -6.21
CA SER A 243 -2.88 12.68 -5.26
C SER A 243 -3.69 13.67 -4.43
N VAL A 244 -5.00 13.45 -4.35
CA VAL A 244 -5.91 14.17 -3.45
C VAL A 244 -6.64 13.13 -2.61
N THR A 245 -6.39 13.11 -1.31
CA THR A 245 -6.96 12.11 -0.41
C THR A 245 -7.48 12.78 0.85
N GLY A 246 -8.50 12.18 1.46
CA GLY A 246 -9.06 12.79 2.65
C GLY A 246 -9.92 11.88 3.51
N LYS A 247 -10.26 12.45 4.66
CA LYS A 247 -11.21 11.87 5.61
C LYS A 247 -12.13 12.96 6.13
N TYR A 248 -13.44 12.73 6.05
CA TYR A 248 -14.48 13.60 6.62
C TYR A 248 -15.21 12.86 7.73
N VAL A 249 -15.17 13.40 8.95
CA VAL A 249 -15.85 12.84 10.13
C VAL A 249 -17.15 13.57 10.36
N PHE A 250 -18.26 12.84 10.55
CA PHE A 250 -19.60 13.38 10.77
C PHE A 250 -20.39 12.56 11.80
N GLY A 251 -21.49 13.11 12.28
CA GLY A 251 -22.37 12.42 13.23
C GLY A 251 -21.63 11.96 14.49
N ASN A 252 -21.91 10.73 14.91
CA ASN A 252 -21.37 10.11 16.10
C ASN A 252 -20.10 9.28 15.82
N LYS A 253 -19.09 9.85 15.14
CA LYS A 253 -17.81 9.22 14.75
C LYS A 253 -17.82 8.49 13.40
N ASP A 254 -18.89 8.54 12.64
CA ASP A 254 -18.89 8.05 11.27
C ASP A 254 -17.90 8.84 10.44
N ASP A 255 -17.26 8.20 9.48
CA ASP A 255 -16.38 8.90 8.56
C ASP A 255 -16.51 8.37 7.12
N ILE A 256 -16.28 9.27 6.19
CA ILE A 256 -16.02 8.95 4.78
C ILE A 256 -14.55 9.18 4.52
N ARG A 257 -13.92 8.24 3.81
CA ARG A 257 -12.55 8.35 3.33
C ARG A 257 -12.55 8.18 1.83
N PHE A 258 -11.70 8.94 1.18
CA PHE A 258 -11.65 8.98 -0.28
C PHE A 258 -10.24 9.31 -0.76
N GLY A 259 -9.97 8.93 -1.99
CA GLY A 259 -8.73 9.26 -2.70
C GLY A 259 -8.91 9.25 -4.20
N LEU A 260 -8.21 10.15 -4.85
CA LEU A 260 -8.02 10.22 -6.29
C LEU A 260 -6.54 10.40 -6.56
N ASN A 261 -5.98 9.51 -7.38
CA ASN A 261 -4.59 9.50 -7.77
C ASN A 261 -4.52 9.39 -9.29
N THR A 262 -3.76 10.25 -9.95
CA THR A 262 -3.61 10.23 -11.41
C THR A 262 -2.23 10.71 -11.81
N GLY A 263 -1.75 10.26 -12.96
CA GLY A 263 -0.49 10.68 -13.55
C GLY A 263 0.07 9.66 -14.53
N GLY A 264 1.14 10.04 -15.23
CA GLY A 264 1.93 9.19 -16.10
C GLY A 264 3.08 8.53 -15.33
N GLY A 265 3.27 7.23 -15.49
CA GLY A 265 4.32 6.48 -14.80
C GLY A 265 4.07 6.26 -13.31
N LEU A 266 2.83 6.00 -12.92
CA LEU A 266 2.44 5.76 -11.51
C LEU A 266 2.35 4.29 -11.13
N GLY A 267 2.59 3.35 -12.02
CA GLY A 267 2.34 1.91 -11.82
C GLY A 267 2.91 1.38 -10.51
N ARG A 268 4.18 1.70 -10.21
CA ARG A 268 4.84 1.32 -8.96
C ARG A 268 4.12 1.79 -7.71
N TYR A 269 3.49 2.95 -7.74
CA TYR A 269 2.91 3.59 -6.58
C TYR A 269 1.48 3.13 -6.29
N VAL A 270 0.70 2.79 -7.33
CA VAL A 270 -0.71 2.46 -7.22
C VAL A 270 -0.98 0.96 -7.24
N ALA A 271 -2.04 0.53 -6.59
CA ALA A 271 -2.60 -0.83 -6.66
C ALA A 271 -1.56 -1.95 -6.43
N LEU A 272 -0.55 -1.72 -5.59
CA LEU A 272 0.56 -2.66 -5.36
C LEU A 272 1.32 -2.99 -6.65
N ASN A 273 1.58 -1.97 -7.48
CA ASN A 273 2.27 -2.13 -8.74
C ASN A 273 1.53 -3.09 -9.71
N ALA A 274 0.22 -2.93 -9.83
CA ALA A 274 -0.59 -3.76 -10.71
C ALA A 274 -0.37 -3.43 -12.20
N ALA A 275 -0.20 -2.14 -12.53
CA ALA A 275 0.17 -1.67 -13.86
C ALA A 275 1.69 -1.41 -13.95
N ASP A 276 2.23 -1.32 -15.15
CA ASP A 276 3.60 -0.88 -15.40
C ASP A 276 3.69 0.65 -15.38
N ASP A 277 4.91 1.21 -15.20
CA ASP A 277 5.14 2.66 -15.22
C ASP A 277 5.22 3.19 -16.66
N ALA A 278 5.86 2.42 -17.55
CA ALA A 278 6.08 2.77 -18.93
C ALA A 278 6.03 1.54 -19.83
N VAL A 279 5.90 1.76 -21.13
CA VAL A 279 6.05 0.77 -22.18
C VAL A 279 7.16 1.19 -23.14
N VAL A 280 7.91 0.23 -23.67
CA VAL A 280 8.85 0.48 -24.77
C VAL A 280 8.06 0.55 -26.08
N ASP A 281 8.18 1.67 -26.79
CA ASP A 281 7.52 1.88 -28.08
C ASP A 281 8.24 1.19 -29.24
N ASP A 282 7.68 1.27 -30.44
CA ASP A 282 8.21 0.62 -31.65
C ASP A 282 9.55 1.27 -32.13
N ASN A 283 10.00 2.36 -31.52
CA ASN A 283 11.28 3.04 -31.79
C ASN A 283 12.32 2.83 -30.68
N ASN A 284 12.07 1.91 -29.73
CA ASN A 284 12.87 1.66 -28.53
C ASN A 284 12.93 2.86 -27.56
N GLN A 285 11.86 3.66 -27.48
CA GLN A 285 11.72 4.75 -26.54
C GLN A 285 10.69 4.41 -25.48
N LEU A 286 10.79 5.04 -24.30
CA LEU A 286 9.83 4.88 -23.22
C LEU A 286 8.62 5.79 -23.46
N GLU A 287 7.42 5.23 -23.33
CA GLU A 287 6.16 5.96 -23.24
C GLU A 287 5.54 5.71 -21.86
N ALA A 288 5.36 6.77 -21.07
CA ALA A 288 4.78 6.67 -19.72
C ALA A 288 3.31 6.27 -19.82
N ILE A 289 2.89 5.30 -18.99
CA ILE A 289 1.51 4.83 -18.93
C ILE A 289 0.71 5.72 -17.99
N ASP A 290 -0.33 6.36 -18.49
CA ASP A 290 -1.25 7.14 -17.69
C ASP A 290 -2.15 6.23 -16.85
N SER A 291 -2.41 6.65 -15.62
CA SER A 291 -3.24 5.89 -14.68
C SER A 291 -4.21 6.79 -13.94
N LEU A 292 -5.41 6.27 -13.70
CA LEU A 292 -6.42 6.85 -12.82
C LEU A 292 -6.82 5.82 -11.77
N ALA A 293 -6.53 6.12 -10.50
CA ALA A 293 -6.83 5.27 -9.37
C ALA A 293 -7.62 6.03 -8.31
N TRP A 294 -8.73 5.45 -7.84
CA TRP A 294 -9.57 6.12 -6.86
C TRP A 294 -10.25 5.13 -5.91
N PHE A 295 -10.60 5.62 -4.74
CA PHE A 295 -11.38 4.87 -3.77
C PHE A 295 -12.33 5.76 -2.99
N GLY A 296 -13.39 5.12 -2.48
CA GLY A 296 -14.30 5.69 -1.51
C GLY A 296 -14.65 4.68 -0.44
N SER A 297 -14.78 5.12 0.80
CA SER A 297 -15.23 4.26 1.89
C SER A 297 -16.11 5.03 2.87
N TRP A 298 -17.03 4.31 3.48
CA TRP A 298 -17.85 4.80 4.57
C TRP A 298 -17.70 3.89 5.77
N ARG A 299 -17.32 4.47 6.92
CA ARG A 299 -17.30 3.78 8.21
C ARG A 299 -18.51 4.22 9.03
N HIS A 300 -19.31 3.26 9.46
CA HIS A 300 -20.47 3.44 10.31
C HIS A 300 -20.28 2.78 11.67
N HIS A 301 -20.55 3.53 12.75
CA HIS A 301 -20.55 3.01 14.12
C HIS A 301 -21.97 2.70 14.55
N TRP A 302 -22.31 1.41 14.60
CA TRP A 302 -23.60 0.92 15.13
C TRP A 302 -23.77 1.24 16.62
N ASN A 303 -22.68 1.13 17.36
CA ASN A 303 -22.57 1.47 18.78
C ASN A 303 -21.10 1.56 19.20
N GLN A 304 -20.83 1.51 20.52
CA GLN A 304 -19.43 1.62 21.03
C GLN A 304 -18.56 0.41 20.72
N LYS A 305 -19.14 -0.76 20.37
CA LYS A 305 -18.43 -2.01 20.14
C LYS A 305 -18.46 -2.48 18.68
N TYR A 306 -19.47 -2.10 17.92
CA TYR A 306 -19.69 -2.58 16.56
C TYR A 306 -19.55 -1.44 15.56
N ARG A 307 -18.79 -1.68 14.50
CA ARG A 307 -18.66 -0.78 13.35
C ARG A 307 -18.51 -1.57 12.06
N SER A 308 -18.96 -1.00 10.98
CA SER A 308 -18.84 -1.55 9.63
C SER A 308 -18.13 -0.56 8.72
N ASN A 309 -17.39 -1.08 7.73
CA ASN A 309 -16.84 -0.29 6.65
C ASN A 309 -17.36 -0.86 5.32
N PHE A 310 -17.72 0.05 4.42
CA PHE A 310 -18.08 -0.23 3.04
C PHE A 310 -17.03 0.46 2.19
N ILE A 311 -16.33 -0.30 1.33
CA ILE A 311 -15.16 0.18 0.61
C ILE A 311 -15.34 -0.16 -0.86
N TYR A 312 -15.07 0.79 -1.74
CA TYR A 312 -14.91 0.58 -3.18
C TYR A 312 -13.61 1.19 -3.64
N SER A 313 -12.94 0.53 -4.58
CA SER A 313 -11.60 0.89 -5.03
C SER A 313 -11.41 0.47 -6.49
N ARG A 314 -10.78 1.31 -7.32
CA ARG A 314 -10.58 1.07 -8.75
C ARG A 314 -9.26 1.67 -9.25
N LEU A 315 -8.64 0.98 -10.21
CA LEU A 315 -7.56 1.44 -11.07
C LEU A 315 -7.96 1.25 -12.53
N ASP A 316 -7.71 2.25 -13.35
CA ASP A 316 -7.71 2.19 -14.80
C ASP A 316 -6.32 2.60 -15.30
N ALA A 317 -5.70 1.79 -16.17
CA ALA A 317 -4.46 2.07 -16.86
C ALA A 317 -4.77 2.36 -18.35
N ASP A 318 -4.24 3.46 -18.87
CA ASP A 318 -4.43 3.87 -20.27
C ASP A 318 -3.21 3.43 -21.08
N ASN A 319 -3.26 2.17 -21.54
CA ASN A 319 -2.20 1.59 -22.34
C ASN A 319 -2.37 1.94 -23.81
N ASN A 320 -1.29 2.31 -24.49
CA ASN A 320 -1.28 2.50 -25.95
C ASN A 320 -1.31 1.14 -26.65
N THR A 321 -2.50 0.64 -26.92
CA THR A 321 -2.71 -0.69 -27.53
C THR A 321 -2.27 -0.79 -29.00
N SER A 322 -1.78 0.29 -29.60
CA SER A 322 -1.16 0.26 -30.95
C SER A 322 0.28 -0.22 -30.93
N LEU A 323 0.95 -0.20 -29.78
CA LEU A 323 2.34 -0.61 -29.62
C LEU A 323 2.48 -2.13 -29.55
N ALA A 324 3.54 -2.67 -30.21
CA ALA A 324 3.78 -4.12 -30.25
C ALA A 324 3.95 -4.77 -28.86
N ASN A 325 4.51 -4.01 -27.89
CA ASN A 325 4.74 -4.47 -26.53
C ASN A 325 3.46 -4.46 -25.66
N VAL A 326 2.36 -3.86 -26.10
CA VAL A 326 1.08 -3.89 -25.38
C VAL A 326 0.26 -5.09 -25.88
N GLY A 327 0.52 -6.25 -25.27
CA GLY A 327 -0.22 -7.46 -25.57
C GLY A 327 -1.60 -7.51 -24.94
N GLY A 328 -2.47 -8.40 -25.44
CA GLY A 328 -3.82 -8.59 -24.89
C GLY A 328 -3.85 -9.02 -23.41
N GLY A 329 -2.74 -9.53 -22.86
CA GLY A 329 -2.59 -9.87 -21.44
C GLY A 329 -2.21 -8.70 -20.54
N THR A 330 -1.89 -7.51 -21.11
CA THR A 330 -1.58 -6.30 -20.34
C THR A 330 -2.79 -5.89 -19.51
N LEU A 331 -2.55 -5.49 -18.26
CA LEU A 331 -3.62 -5.06 -17.34
C LEU A 331 -4.25 -3.75 -17.83
N LYS A 332 -5.56 -3.74 -17.99
CA LYS A 332 -6.37 -2.58 -18.35
C LYS A 332 -6.99 -1.91 -17.12
N SER A 333 -7.64 -2.71 -16.27
CA SER A 333 -8.27 -2.19 -15.07
C SER A 333 -8.41 -3.22 -13.96
N THR A 334 -8.55 -2.74 -12.73
CA THR A 334 -8.96 -3.55 -11.58
C THR A 334 -9.95 -2.79 -10.71
N PHE A 335 -10.85 -3.52 -10.05
CA PHE A 335 -11.62 -2.95 -8.95
C PHE A 335 -11.84 -3.96 -7.83
N SER A 336 -12.13 -3.46 -6.64
CA SER A 336 -12.66 -4.26 -5.55
C SER A 336 -13.73 -3.53 -4.76
N ALA A 337 -14.69 -4.30 -4.22
CA ALA A 337 -15.73 -3.82 -3.30
C ALA A 337 -15.75 -4.70 -2.06
N ARG A 338 -15.89 -4.09 -0.88
CA ARG A 338 -15.83 -4.79 0.40
C ARG A 338 -16.85 -4.28 1.39
N ALA A 339 -17.32 -5.19 2.25
CA ALA A 339 -18.13 -4.85 3.42
C ALA A 339 -17.65 -5.67 4.61
N ASN A 340 -17.46 -5.02 5.75
CA ASN A 340 -17.03 -5.71 6.96
C ASN A 340 -17.88 -5.37 8.18
N LEU A 341 -17.74 -6.21 9.20
CA LEU A 341 -18.23 -5.95 10.55
C LEU A 341 -17.08 -6.20 11.53
N MET A 342 -16.74 -5.16 12.29
CA MET A 342 -15.73 -5.20 13.33
C MET A 342 -16.42 -5.18 14.70
N PHE A 343 -15.93 -6.02 15.62
CA PHE A 343 -16.43 -6.14 16.98
C PHE A 343 -15.30 -6.01 18.00
N ASP A 344 -15.32 -4.98 18.82
CA ASP A 344 -14.39 -4.81 19.94
C ASP A 344 -14.87 -5.65 21.13
N TRP A 345 -14.38 -6.89 21.19
CA TRP A 345 -14.74 -7.85 22.26
C TRP A 345 -14.27 -7.35 23.63
N ALA A 346 -13.00 -6.93 23.69
CA ALA A 346 -12.39 -6.38 24.89
C ALA A 346 -11.44 -5.24 24.51
N LYS A 347 -10.91 -4.54 25.52
CA LYS A 347 -9.85 -3.55 25.28
C LYS A 347 -8.67 -4.22 24.56
N ASN A 348 -8.28 -3.67 23.41
CA ASN A 348 -7.20 -4.18 22.56
C ASN A 348 -7.45 -5.58 21.94
N LEU A 349 -8.71 -6.03 21.89
CA LEU A 349 -9.08 -7.25 21.22
C LEU A 349 -10.28 -6.99 20.29
N THR A 350 -10.03 -7.03 18.98
CA THR A 350 -11.05 -6.84 17.95
C THR A 350 -11.18 -8.13 17.14
N LEU A 351 -12.40 -8.52 16.87
CA LEU A 351 -12.77 -9.56 15.91
C LEU A 351 -13.36 -8.89 14.69
N GLY A 352 -13.15 -9.47 13.51
CA GLY A 352 -13.69 -8.93 12.26
C GLY A 352 -14.07 -10.01 11.27
N GLY A 353 -15.12 -9.72 10.49
CA GLY A 353 -15.50 -10.51 9.32
C GLY A 353 -15.68 -9.56 8.13
N GLU A 354 -15.18 -9.94 6.96
CA GLU A 354 -15.24 -9.15 5.73
C GLU A 354 -15.59 -10.03 4.55
N ILE A 355 -16.50 -9.56 3.69
CA ILE A 355 -16.69 -10.07 2.34
C ILE A 355 -16.08 -9.10 1.35
N ALA A 356 -15.33 -9.62 0.37
CA ALA A 356 -14.71 -8.86 -0.69
C ALA A 356 -15.02 -9.52 -2.04
N VAL A 357 -15.30 -8.68 -3.05
CA VAL A 357 -15.33 -9.07 -4.45
C VAL A 357 -14.32 -8.21 -5.20
N ALA A 358 -13.65 -8.78 -6.19
CA ALA A 358 -12.69 -8.07 -7.03
C ALA A 358 -12.75 -8.59 -8.45
N ASN A 359 -12.35 -7.74 -9.39
CA ASN A 359 -12.23 -8.11 -10.81
C ASN A 359 -10.95 -7.46 -11.37
N ARG A 360 -10.35 -8.18 -12.32
CA ARG A 360 -9.24 -7.72 -13.15
C ARG A 360 -9.62 -7.90 -14.61
N GLU A 361 -9.44 -6.86 -15.43
CA GLU A 361 -9.63 -6.88 -16.87
C GLU A 361 -8.31 -6.60 -17.58
N ASN A 362 -8.03 -7.35 -18.63
CA ASN A 362 -6.88 -7.15 -19.51
C ASN A 362 -7.29 -6.44 -20.80
N GLU A 363 -6.31 -5.96 -21.61
CA GLU A 363 -6.55 -5.25 -22.87
C GLU A 363 -7.27 -6.09 -23.93
N SER A 364 -7.20 -7.42 -23.86
CA SER A 364 -8.01 -8.32 -24.71
C SER A 364 -9.51 -8.30 -24.40
N GLY A 365 -9.93 -7.65 -23.32
CA GLY A 365 -11.29 -7.74 -22.78
C GLY A 365 -11.55 -9.01 -21.97
N ALA A 366 -10.56 -9.90 -21.82
CA ALA A 366 -10.67 -11.00 -20.89
C ALA A 366 -10.59 -10.49 -19.45
N ASP A 367 -11.43 -11.01 -18.58
CA ASP A 367 -11.49 -10.65 -17.18
C ASP A 367 -11.40 -11.85 -16.25
N GLY A 368 -11.28 -11.59 -14.96
CA GLY A 368 -11.24 -12.61 -13.93
C GLY A 368 -11.67 -12.06 -12.59
N ASP A 369 -12.41 -12.87 -11.85
CA ASP A 369 -13.05 -12.49 -10.60
C ASP A 369 -12.45 -13.18 -9.38
N MET A 370 -12.56 -12.51 -8.23
CA MET A 370 -12.28 -13.07 -6.91
C MET A 370 -13.43 -12.76 -5.95
N THR A 371 -13.85 -13.77 -5.22
CA THR A 371 -14.70 -13.58 -4.02
C THR A 371 -13.97 -14.11 -2.80
N ARG A 372 -13.87 -13.31 -1.74
CA ARG A 372 -13.21 -13.69 -0.49
C ARG A 372 -14.08 -13.41 0.72
N LEU A 373 -14.18 -14.40 1.61
CA LEU A 373 -14.69 -14.23 2.97
C LEU A 373 -13.51 -14.34 3.93
N GLN A 374 -13.25 -13.30 4.70
CA GLN A 374 -12.10 -13.23 5.61
C GLN A 374 -12.53 -12.91 7.03
N PHE A 375 -11.87 -13.54 7.99
CA PHE A 375 -12.04 -13.33 9.43
C PHE A 375 -10.70 -13.01 10.10
N MET A 376 -10.78 -12.24 11.18
CA MET A 376 -9.63 -11.96 12.03
C MET A 376 -10.00 -12.02 13.52
#